data_ce29670080e713c3e2d75a3fc96d9fa1
#
_entry.id   ce29670080e713c3e2d75a3fc96d9fa1
#
_cell.length_a   1.000
_cell.length_b   1.000
_cell.length_c   1.000
_cell.angle_alpha   90.00
_cell.angle_beta   90.00
_cell.angle_gamma   90.00
#
_symmetry.space_group_name_H-M   'P 1'
#
loop_
_entity.id
_entity.type
_entity.pdbx_description
1 polymer ?
#
loop_
_entity_poly.entity_id
_entity_poly.type
_entity_poly.pdbx_seq_one_letter_code
_entity_poly.pdbx_strand_id
1 'polypeptide(L)'
;SFELNRNDIEKKIFSKLNLEFLKLEINNKLDFSNEVKKGLVNFILNKDNFSATYDINKNNFIFNLTDNLENSNFSYKGEVNFNPFYSKLEGEINILHLINSNTLIFQLLKTEILNNKKLNFDLNIYADEVQNFSNFIKIYLNSKIQEGLIDIDNTRFSWRDNADFLLENSLIYIKDGELI
;
A
#
# COMPACT_ATOMS: atom_id res chain seq x y z
N SER A 1 -7.65 -21.25 9.68
CA SER A 1 -9.12 -21.39 9.68
C SER A 1 -9.79 -20.17 9.01
N PHE A 2 -10.99 -20.36 8.48
CA PHE A 2 -11.81 -19.30 7.91
C PHE A 2 -13.26 -19.48 8.37
N GLU A 3 -13.88 -18.40 8.79
CA GLU A 3 -15.27 -18.35 9.22
C GLU A 3 -15.98 -17.22 8.47
N LEU A 4 -17.23 -17.46 8.06
CA LEU A 4 -18.09 -16.46 7.41
C LEU A 4 -19.48 -16.54 8.02
N ASN A 5 -19.98 -15.41 8.47
CA ASN A 5 -21.34 -15.25 8.99
C ASN A 5 -22.02 -14.07 8.29
N ARG A 6 -23.20 -14.32 7.73
CA ARG A 6 -24.02 -13.33 7.05
C ARG A 6 -25.33 -13.12 7.82
N ASN A 7 -25.59 -11.87 8.18
CA ASN A 7 -26.85 -11.46 8.80
C ASN A 7 -27.66 -10.61 7.80
N ASP A 8 -28.68 -11.19 7.21
CA ASP A 8 -29.50 -10.51 6.20
C ASP A 8 -30.48 -9.48 6.82
N ILE A 9 -30.83 -9.63 8.08
CA ILE A 9 -31.68 -8.67 8.79
C ILE A 9 -30.90 -7.36 9.02
N GLU A 10 -29.70 -7.46 9.56
CA GLU A 10 -28.83 -6.31 9.82
C GLU A 10 -28.06 -5.85 8.56
N LYS A 11 -28.16 -6.59 7.44
CA LYS A 11 -27.40 -6.32 6.22
C LYS A 11 -25.88 -6.27 6.46
N LYS A 12 -25.35 -7.21 7.25
CA LYS A 12 -23.92 -7.29 7.61
C LYS A 12 -23.33 -8.66 7.29
N ILE A 13 -22.06 -8.63 6.90
CA ILE A 13 -21.21 -9.82 6.76
C ILE A 13 -20.05 -9.69 7.75
N PHE A 14 -19.80 -10.75 8.50
CA PHE A 14 -18.63 -10.90 9.36
C PHE A 14 -17.80 -12.02 8.81
N SER A 15 -16.50 -11.79 8.66
CA SER A 15 -15.57 -12.86 8.30
C SER A 15 -14.32 -12.80 9.19
N LYS A 16 -13.82 -13.99 9.51
CA LYS A 16 -12.59 -14.17 10.27
C LYS A 16 -11.69 -15.13 9.53
N LEU A 17 -10.43 -14.70 9.33
CA LEU A 17 -9.36 -15.54 8.79
C LEU A 17 -8.24 -15.60 9.81
N ASN A 18 -7.82 -16.84 10.13
CA ASN A 18 -6.66 -17.07 10.99
C ASN A 18 -5.63 -17.93 10.22
N LEU A 19 -4.44 -17.38 10.04
CA LEU A 19 -3.27 -17.99 9.41
C LEU A 19 -2.17 -18.16 10.48
N GLU A 20 -2.23 -19.30 11.19
CA GLU A 20 -1.35 -19.59 12.32
C GLU A 20 0.14 -19.53 11.97
N PHE A 21 0.51 -20.02 10.78
CA PHE A 21 1.90 -20.01 10.31
C PHE A 21 2.47 -18.60 10.10
N LEU A 22 1.61 -17.60 9.89
CA LEU A 22 1.98 -16.18 9.78
C LEU A 22 1.71 -15.40 11.08
N LYS A 23 1.10 -16.06 12.09
CA LYS A 23 0.57 -15.39 13.29
C LYS A 23 -0.32 -14.19 12.94
N LEU A 24 -1.12 -14.36 11.89
CA LEU A 24 -2.00 -13.34 11.34
C LEU A 24 -3.46 -13.72 11.58
N GLU A 25 -4.18 -12.83 12.24
CA GLU A 25 -5.64 -12.87 12.33
C GLU A 25 -6.24 -11.67 11.61
N ILE A 26 -7.25 -11.90 10.80
CA ILE A 26 -7.99 -10.85 10.08
C ILE A 26 -9.46 -10.97 10.46
N ASN A 27 -10.03 -9.93 11.04
CA ASN A 27 -11.45 -9.83 11.35
C ASN A 27 -12.06 -8.72 10.49
N ASN A 28 -13.03 -9.08 9.67
CA ASN A 28 -13.69 -8.15 8.77
C ASN A 28 -15.19 -8.05 9.09
N LYS A 29 -15.70 -6.85 9.04
CA LYS A 29 -17.13 -6.53 9.12
C LYS A 29 -17.51 -5.65 7.94
N LEU A 30 -18.45 -6.10 7.13
CA LEU A 30 -18.98 -5.37 5.98
C LEU A 30 -20.46 -5.06 6.19
N ASP A 31 -20.84 -3.81 6.08
CA ASP A 31 -22.22 -3.33 5.99
C ASP A 31 -22.60 -3.17 4.51
N PHE A 32 -23.64 -3.89 4.08
CA PHE A 32 -24.14 -3.85 2.70
C PHE A 32 -25.59 -3.29 2.60
N SER A 33 -26.01 -2.50 3.59
CA SER A 33 -27.32 -1.88 3.61
C SER A 33 -27.53 -0.81 2.52
N ASN A 34 -26.45 -0.20 2.07
CA ASN A 34 -26.45 0.88 1.09
C ASN A 34 -25.78 0.48 -0.23
N GLU A 35 -25.90 1.31 -1.26
CA GLU A 35 -25.22 1.11 -2.54
C GLU A 35 -23.69 1.12 -2.35
N VAL A 36 -23.16 2.10 -1.62
CA VAL A 36 -21.78 2.08 -1.14
C VAL A 36 -21.71 1.24 0.12
N LYS A 37 -21.03 0.10 0.02
CA LYS A 37 -20.84 -0.85 1.12
C LYS A 37 -19.63 -0.41 1.94
N LYS A 38 -19.78 -0.38 3.27
CA LYS A 38 -18.76 0.08 4.19
C LYS A 38 -18.21 -1.07 5.01
N GLY A 39 -16.90 -1.18 5.08
CA GLY A 39 -16.24 -2.23 5.82
C GLY A 39 -15.21 -1.72 6.83
N LEU A 40 -14.99 -2.55 7.83
CA LEU A 40 -13.92 -2.41 8.82
C LEU A 40 -13.17 -3.73 8.89
N VAL A 41 -11.86 -3.67 8.74
CA VAL A 41 -10.96 -4.82 8.90
C VAL A 41 -9.98 -4.54 10.02
N ASN A 42 -9.88 -5.48 10.96
CA ASN A 42 -8.83 -5.47 11.98
C ASN A 42 -7.84 -6.60 11.65
N PHE A 43 -6.56 -6.24 11.63
CA PHE A 43 -5.44 -7.15 11.41
C PHE A 43 -4.67 -7.27 12.73
N ILE A 44 -4.41 -8.49 13.17
CA ILE A 44 -3.52 -8.77 14.30
C ILE A 44 -2.36 -9.59 13.75
N LEU A 45 -1.18 -8.98 13.69
CA LEU A 45 0.05 -9.62 13.21
C LEU A 45 1.10 -9.61 14.31
N ASN A 46 1.52 -10.78 14.79
CA ASN A 46 2.52 -10.91 15.86
C ASN A 46 2.19 -10.11 17.16
N LYS A 47 0.92 -9.85 17.46
CA LYS A 47 0.39 -9.02 18.55
C LYS A 47 0.21 -7.53 18.20
N ASP A 48 0.75 -7.04 17.10
CA ASP A 48 0.46 -5.70 16.63
C ASP A 48 -0.94 -5.66 16.03
N ASN A 49 -1.68 -4.60 16.30
CA ASN A 49 -3.07 -4.46 15.91
C ASN A 49 -3.22 -3.24 14.99
N PHE A 50 -3.71 -3.50 13.78
CA PHE A 50 -3.94 -2.50 12.74
C PHE A 50 -5.41 -2.50 12.35
N SER A 51 -5.95 -1.36 11.94
CA SER A 51 -7.30 -1.28 11.39
C SER A 51 -7.33 -0.60 10.04
N ALA A 52 -8.21 -1.09 9.19
CA ALA A 52 -8.54 -0.46 7.93
C ALA A 52 -10.04 -0.29 7.80
N THR A 53 -10.47 0.90 7.41
CA THR A 53 -11.83 1.14 6.93
C THR A 53 -11.82 1.12 5.41
N TYR A 54 -12.91 0.65 4.81
CA TYR A 54 -13.04 0.67 3.37
C TYR A 54 -14.47 0.90 2.90
N ASP A 55 -14.58 1.55 1.76
CA ASP A 55 -15.82 1.74 1.01
C ASP A 55 -15.69 1.02 -0.34
N ILE A 56 -16.70 0.26 -0.72
CA ILE A 56 -16.74 -0.44 -2.00
C ILE A 56 -18.07 -0.25 -2.71
N ASN A 57 -18.03 0.04 -3.99
CA ASN A 57 -19.17 0.08 -4.88
C ASN A 57 -18.87 -0.65 -6.19
N LYS A 58 -19.70 -0.48 -7.22
CA LYS A 58 -19.52 -1.15 -8.52
C LYS A 58 -18.27 -0.68 -9.28
N ASN A 59 -17.82 0.55 -9.03
CA ASN A 59 -16.79 1.21 -9.83
C ASN A 59 -15.45 1.29 -9.10
N ASN A 60 -15.47 1.41 -7.77
CA ASN A 60 -14.25 1.63 -7.00
C ASN A 60 -14.25 0.95 -5.62
N PHE A 61 -13.06 0.81 -5.09
CA PHE A 61 -12.73 0.43 -3.73
C PHE A 61 -11.79 1.47 -3.15
N ILE A 62 -12.15 2.05 -2.01
CA ILE A 62 -11.34 3.05 -1.29
C ILE A 62 -11.06 2.49 0.09
N PHE A 63 -9.83 2.60 0.56
CA PHE A 63 -9.48 2.16 1.90
C PHE A 63 -8.58 3.15 2.63
N ASN A 64 -8.64 3.12 3.97
CA ASN A 64 -7.72 3.81 4.86
C ASN A 64 -7.22 2.80 5.88
N LEU A 65 -5.91 2.61 5.94
CA LEU A 65 -5.21 1.74 6.88
C LEU A 65 -4.41 2.60 7.85
N THR A 66 -4.62 2.41 9.14
CA THR A 66 -3.89 3.11 10.20
C THR A 66 -3.42 2.14 11.27
N ASP A 67 -2.36 2.51 11.96
CA ASP A 67 -1.96 1.89 13.20
C ASP A 67 -2.94 2.30 14.31
N ASN A 68 -3.35 1.36 15.16
CA ASN A 68 -4.25 1.61 16.28
C ASN A 68 -3.52 2.10 17.56
N LEU A 69 -2.23 2.39 17.46
CA LEU A 69 -1.45 2.96 18.55
C LEU A 69 -1.74 4.46 18.69
N GLU A 70 -1.69 4.98 19.92
CA GLU A 70 -1.94 6.41 20.20
C GLU A 70 -1.01 7.37 19.43
N ASN A 71 0.16 6.88 19.02
CA ASN A 71 1.07 7.56 18.09
C ASN A 71 1.17 6.71 16.84
N SER A 72 0.25 6.90 15.89
CA SER A 72 0.28 6.15 14.65
C SER A 72 1.60 6.38 13.91
N ASN A 73 2.36 5.29 13.72
CA ASN A 73 3.64 5.32 13.03
C ASN A 73 3.48 5.33 11.52
N PHE A 74 2.26 5.07 11.05
CA PHE A 74 1.93 5.10 9.63
C PHE A 74 0.43 5.32 9.37
N SER A 75 0.14 5.87 8.22
CA SER A 75 -1.19 5.87 7.61
C SER A 75 -1.08 5.59 6.12
N TYR A 76 -1.98 4.78 5.58
CA TYR A 76 -2.10 4.54 4.15
C TYR A 76 -3.53 4.76 3.69
N LYS A 77 -3.68 5.46 2.59
CA LYS A 77 -4.95 5.64 1.90
C LYS A 77 -4.82 5.14 0.47
N GLY A 78 -5.74 4.30 0.05
CA GLY A 78 -5.73 3.75 -1.30
C GLY A 78 -7.06 3.84 -1.98
N GLU A 79 -7.00 3.92 -3.29
CA GLU A 79 -8.15 3.87 -4.20
C GLU A 79 -7.85 2.91 -5.35
N VAL A 80 -8.81 2.08 -5.70
CA VAL A 80 -8.78 1.20 -6.87
C VAL A 80 -10.04 1.44 -7.68
N ASN A 81 -9.90 1.92 -8.90
CA ASN A 81 -10.97 2.01 -9.88
C ASN A 81 -10.96 0.75 -10.74
N PHE A 82 -12.13 0.15 -10.98
CA PHE A 82 -12.23 -1.13 -11.68
C PHE A 82 -12.35 -0.97 -13.20
N ASN A 83 -12.89 0.15 -13.67
CA ASN A 83 -13.08 0.38 -15.09
C ASN A 83 -13.05 1.89 -15.44
N PRO A 84 -11.98 2.39 -16.12
CA PRO A 84 -10.75 1.67 -16.43
C PRO A 84 -9.98 1.31 -15.16
N PHE A 85 -9.15 0.25 -15.24
CA PHE A 85 -8.34 -0.13 -14.07
C PHE A 85 -7.28 0.92 -13.79
N TYR A 86 -7.33 1.45 -12.59
CA TYR A 86 -6.37 2.41 -12.05
C TYR A 86 -6.32 2.27 -10.54
N SER A 87 -5.16 2.37 -9.97
CA SER A 87 -5.02 2.39 -8.51
C SER A 87 -4.06 3.48 -8.04
N LYS A 88 -4.33 3.98 -6.85
CA LYS A 88 -3.52 4.99 -6.18
C LYS A 88 -3.31 4.59 -4.73
N LEU A 89 -2.07 4.73 -4.25
CA LEU A 89 -1.71 4.56 -2.85
C LEU A 89 -0.95 5.80 -2.36
N GLU A 90 -1.45 6.38 -1.30
CA GLU A 90 -0.79 7.45 -0.55
C GLU A 90 -0.44 6.94 0.84
N GLY A 91 0.76 7.21 1.32
CA GLY A 91 1.21 6.77 2.64
C GLY A 91 2.04 7.82 3.34
N GLU A 92 1.86 7.90 4.65
CA GLU A 92 2.70 8.66 5.57
C GLU A 92 3.23 7.69 6.62
N ILE A 93 4.54 7.66 6.80
CA ILE A 93 5.23 6.77 7.74
C ILE A 93 6.34 7.53 8.44
N ASN A 94 6.58 7.24 9.71
CA ASN A 94 7.68 7.88 10.43
C ASN A 94 9.02 7.31 9.95
N ILE A 95 9.13 5.98 9.87
CA ILE A 95 10.37 5.30 9.49
C ILE A 95 10.13 4.37 8.31
N LEU A 96 10.78 4.64 7.19
CA LEU A 96 10.79 3.75 6.03
C LEU A 96 11.74 2.57 6.30
N HIS A 97 11.16 1.39 6.41
CA HIS A 97 11.92 0.15 6.52
C HIS A 97 12.31 -0.34 5.12
N LEU A 98 13.56 -0.17 4.74
CA LEU A 98 14.12 -0.81 3.55
C LEU A 98 14.29 -2.29 3.89
N ILE A 99 13.29 -3.10 3.53
CA ILE A 99 13.29 -4.53 3.81
C ILE A 99 14.52 -5.17 3.14
N ASN A 100 15.23 -6.02 3.88
CA ASN A 100 16.34 -6.82 3.36
C ASN A 100 15.91 -7.87 2.29
N SER A 101 14.67 -7.83 1.85
CA SER A 101 14.11 -8.68 0.80
C SER A 101 14.25 -8.07 -0.60
N ASN A 102 15.39 -7.44 -0.88
CA ASN A 102 15.70 -6.88 -2.19
C ASN A 102 15.37 -7.84 -3.33
N THR A 103 15.61 -9.14 -3.13
CA THR A 103 15.31 -10.17 -4.13
C THR A 103 13.83 -10.31 -4.44
N LEU A 104 12.95 -10.24 -3.46
CA LEU A 104 11.51 -10.45 -3.66
C LEU A 104 10.85 -9.22 -4.29
N ILE A 105 11.24 -8.02 -3.86
CA ILE A 105 10.75 -6.77 -4.44
C ILE A 105 11.25 -6.64 -5.88
N PHE A 106 12.53 -6.90 -6.14
CA PHE A 106 13.08 -6.88 -7.49
C PHE A 106 12.46 -7.95 -8.40
N GLN A 107 12.16 -9.14 -7.89
CA GLN A 107 11.45 -10.15 -8.65
C GLN A 107 10.02 -9.72 -8.98
N LEU A 108 9.26 -9.18 -8.00
CA LEU A 108 7.92 -8.65 -8.24
C LEU A 108 7.92 -7.51 -9.25
N LEU A 109 8.86 -6.58 -9.13
CA LEU A 109 9.04 -5.49 -10.10
C LEU A 109 9.29 -6.04 -11.50
N LYS A 110 10.21 -6.98 -11.63
CA LYS A 110 10.61 -7.55 -12.92
C LYS A 110 9.53 -8.44 -13.54
N THR A 111 8.85 -9.28 -12.75
CA THR A 111 7.92 -10.28 -13.29
C THR A 111 6.50 -9.77 -13.42
N GLU A 112 5.99 -9.06 -12.43
CA GLU A 112 4.57 -8.74 -12.34
C GLU A 112 4.26 -7.27 -12.69
N ILE A 113 5.11 -6.35 -12.27
CA ILE A 113 4.84 -4.92 -12.44
C ILE A 113 5.28 -4.44 -13.82
N LEU A 114 6.56 -4.62 -14.15
CA LEU A 114 7.12 -4.09 -15.40
C LEU A 114 6.68 -4.86 -16.66
N ASN A 115 6.23 -6.11 -16.51
CA ASN A 115 5.68 -6.88 -17.63
C ASN A 115 4.18 -6.66 -17.83
N ASN A 116 3.48 -6.09 -16.86
CA ASN A 116 2.04 -5.86 -16.96
C ASN A 116 1.70 -4.48 -17.52
N LYS A 117 1.61 -4.39 -18.85
CA LYS A 117 1.25 -3.13 -19.54
C LYS A 117 -0.14 -2.59 -19.22
N LYS A 118 -0.99 -3.36 -18.55
CA LYS A 118 -2.34 -2.91 -18.13
C LYS A 118 -2.35 -2.33 -16.72
N LEU A 119 -1.26 -2.47 -15.99
CA LEU A 119 -1.14 -1.91 -14.66
C LEU A 119 -1.00 -0.39 -14.76
N ASN A 120 -1.87 0.32 -14.07
CA ASN A 120 -1.82 1.77 -13.92
C ASN A 120 -1.95 2.07 -12.42
N PHE A 121 -0.84 2.55 -11.83
CA PHE A 121 -0.73 2.69 -10.39
C PHE A 121 0.10 3.92 -10.03
N ASP A 122 -0.44 4.78 -9.19
CA ASP A 122 0.27 5.91 -8.59
C ASP A 122 0.60 5.60 -7.12
N LEU A 123 1.86 5.77 -6.75
CA LEU A 123 2.38 5.56 -5.40
C LEU A 123 3.01 6.85 -4.89
N ASN A 124 2.49 7.36 -3.78
CA ASN A 124 3.03 8.52 -3.07
C ASN A 124 3.28 8.14 -1.62
N ILE A 125 4.54 8.08 -1.21
CA ILE A 125 4.93 7.76 0.17
C ILE A 125 5.76 8.91 0.73
N TYR A 126 5.31 9.45 1.85
CA TYR A 126 6.11 10.34 2.68
C TYR A 126 6.70 9.56 3.86
N ALA A 127 7.98 9.75 4.15
CA ALA A 127 8.65 9.19 5.31
C ALA A 127 9.56 10.24 5.95
N ASP A 128 9.56 10.28 7.30
CA ASP A 128 10.46 11.20 8.02
C ASP A 128 11.90 10.73 7.94
N GLU A 129 12.13 9.42 8.08
CA GLU A 129 13.46 8.81 8.15
C GLU A 129 13.53 7.48 7.42
N VAL A 130 14.74 7.00 7.12
CA VAL A 130 15.01 5.66 6.60
C VAL A 130 15.73 4.82 7.64
N GLN A 131 15.23 3.63 7.92
CA GLN A 131 15.89 2.69 8.84
C GLN A 131 17.33 2.39 8.40
N ASN A 132 18.28 2.47 9.34
CA ASN A 132 19.71 2.27 9.12
C ASN A 132 20.39 3.32 8.22
N PHE A 133 19.67 4.35 7.79
CA PHE A 133 20.18 5.45 6.97
C PHE A 133 19.75 6.79 7.53
N SER A 134 20.02 7.06 8.81
CA SER A 134 19.60 8.26 9.55
C SER A 134 20.04 9.60 8.94
N ASN A 135 20.91 9.56 7.92
CA ASN A 135 21.29 10.73 7.16
C ASN A 135 20.25 11.13 6.10
N PHE A 136 19.35 10.20 5.70
CA PHE A 136 18.27 10.48 4.76
C PHE A 136 16.99 10.74 5.52
N ILE A 137 16.46 11.93 5.34
CA ILE A 137 15.25 12.42 6.03
C ILE A 137 14.31 13.07 5.02
N LYS A 138 13.04 13.25 5.43
CA LYS A 138 12.02 13.95 4.63
C LYS A 138 11.89 13.36 3.21
N ILE A 139 11.78 12.02 3.16
CA ILE A 139 11.66 11.31 1.90
C ILE A 139 10.24 11.47 1.37
N TYR A 140 10.10 11.91 0.15
CA TYR A 140 8.86 11.89 -0.61
C TYR A 140 9.07 11.07 -1.87
N LEU A 141 8.64 9.82 -1.82
CA LEU A 141 8.66 8.93 -2.98
C LEU A 141 7.41 9.19 -3.80
N ASN A 142 7.60 9.67 -5.03
CA ASN A 142 6.56 9.76 -6.03
C ASN A 142 6.85 8.73 -7.13
N SER A 143 5.92 7.84 -7.39
CA SER A 143 6.09 6.82 -8.42
C SER A 143 4.80 6.61 -9.20
N LYS A 144 4.92 6.59 -10.51
CA LYS A 144 3.83 6.28 -11.42
C LYS A 144 4.20 5.08 -12.28
N ILE A 145 3.40 4.03 -12.17
CA ILE A 145 3.57 2.80 -12.93
C ILE A 145 2.55 2.77 -14.05
N GLN A 146 3.00 2.78 -15.28
CA GLN A 146 2.14 2.76 -16.45
C GLN A 146 2.85 2.10 -17.64
N GLU A 147 2.16 1.24 -18.37
CA GLU A 147 2.64 0.61 -19.61
C GLU A 147 3.97 -0.16 -19.47
N GLY A 148 4.26 -0.67 -18.27
CA GLY A 148 5.50 -1.37 -17.97
C GLY A 148 6.69 -0.47 -17.69
N LEU A 149 6.44 0.81 -17.42
CA LEU A 149 7.42 1.80 -16.97
C LEU A 149 7.12 2.20 -15.55
N ILE A 150 8.14 2.50 -14.77
CA ILE A 150 8.05 3.15 -13.46
C ILE A 150 8.72 4.51 -13.59
N ASP A 151 7.90 5.54 -13.56
CA ASP A 151 8.34 6.92 -13.47
C ASP A 151 8.50 7.27 -11.98
N ILE A 152 9.66 7.77 -11.60
CA ILE A 152 9.99 8.20 -10.23
C ILE A 152 10.33 9.69 -10.16
N ASP A 153 9.92 10.45 -11.16
CA ASP A 153 10.09 11.90 -11.17
C ASP A 153 9.42 12.55 -9.95
N ASN A 154 9.99 13.66 -9.53
CA ASN A 154 9.57 14.39 -8.34
C ASN A 154 9.77 13.64 -7.01
N THR A 155 10.45 12.50 -7.00
CA THR A 155 10.94 11.88 -5.76
C THR A 155 11.97 12.82 -5.13
N ARG A 156 11.80 13.08 -3.82
CA ARG A 156 12.63 14.03 -3.07
C ARG A 156 13.13 13.37 -1.79
N PHE A 157 14.32 13.76 -1.39
CA PHE A 157 14.86 13.41 -0.07
C PHE A 157 15.93 14.42 0.34
N SER A 158 16.11 14.57 1.64
CA SER A 158 17.12 15.46 2.21
C SER A 158 18.25 14.62 2.81
N TRP A 159 19.50 15.05 2.61
CA TRP A 159 20.66 14.51 3.30
C TRP A 159 20.96 15.39 4.52
N ARG A 160 20.54 14.93 5.69
CA ARG A 160 20.50 15.76 6.90
C ARG A 160 19.77 17.07 6.58
N ASP A 161 20.12 18.18 7.19
CA ASP A 161 19.60 19.49 6.83
C ASP A 161 20.52 20.27 5.87
N ASN A 162 21.42 19.59 5.15
CA ASN A 162 22.49 20.21 4.37
C ASN A 162 22.25 20.21 2.85
N ALA A 163 21.53 19.23 2.33
CA ALA A 163 21.29 19.12 0.89
C ALA A 163 19.94 18.44 0.60
N ASP A 164 19.19 19.04 -0.32
CA ASP A 164 17.96 18.48 -0.86
C ASP A 164 18.22 17.91 -2.26
N PHE A 165 17.66 16.73 -2.52
CA PHE A 165 17.74 16.04 -3.78
C PHE A 165 16.36 15.92 -4.41
N LEU A 166 16.29 16.13 -5.71
CA LEU A 166 15.12 15.93 -6.54
C LEU A 166 15.50 15.05 -7.71
N LEU A 167 14.72 13.99 -7.94
CA LEU A 167 14.85 13.18 -9.14
C LEU A 167 14.01 13.78 -10.26
N GLU A 168 14.61 13.94 -11.42
CA GLU A 168 13.98 14.44 -12.65
C GLU A 168 14.36 13.56 -13.83
N ASN A 169 13.41 13.29 -14.73
CA ASN A 169 13.57 12.44 -15.92
C ASN A 169 14.09 11.02 -15.54
N SER A 170 13.54 10.47 -14.48
CA SER A 170 14.01 9.22 -13.87
C SER A 170 13.00 8.12 -14.12
N LEU A 171 13.35 7.16 -14.96
CA LEU A 171 12.51 6.03 -15.36
C LEU A 171 13.19 4.71 -15.02
N ILE A 172 12.41 3.74 -14.57
CA ILE A 172 12.84 2.34 -14.39
C ILE A 172 12.05 1.48 -15.36
N TYR A 173 12.72 0.69 -16.17
CA TYR A 173 12.10 -0.20 -17.15
C TYR A 173 12.97 -1.43 -17.43
N ILE A 174 12.42 -2.42 -18.16
CA ILE A 174 13.18 -3.59 -18.62
C ILE A 174 13.60 -3.39 -20.07
N LYS A 175 14.89 -3.50 -20.33
CA LYS A 175 15.46 -3.56 -21.67
C LYS A 175 16.35 -4.79 -21.79
N ASP A 176 16.11 -5.61 -22.81
CA ASP A 176 16.86 -6.85 -23.07
C ASP A 176 16.94 -7.82 -21.89
N GLY A 177 15.91 -7.80 -21.03
CA GLY A 177 15.81 -8.62 -19.80
C GLY A 177 16.55 -8.06 -18.58
N GLU A 178 17.15 -6.90 -18.71
CA GLU A 178 17.82 -6.18 -17.61
C GLU A 178 16.99 -5.00 -17.15
N LEU A 179 17.07 -4.70 -15.84
CA LEU A 179 16.45 -3.52 -15.24
C LEU A 179 17.37 -2.32 -15.48
N ILE A 180 16.81 -1.27 -16.05
CA ILE A 180 17.50 -0.01 -16.35
C ILE A 180 16.79 1.11 -15.62
#